data_3f5165deef1e179121bb3e11ef8113f2
#
_entry.id   3f5165deef1e179121bb3e11ef8113f2
#
_cell.length_a   1.000
_cell.length_b   1.000
_cell.length_c   1.000
_cell.angle_alpha   90.00
_cell.angle_beta   90.00
_cell.angle_gamma   90.00
#
_symmetry.space_group_name_H-M   'P 1'
#
loop_
_entity.id
_entity.type
_entity.pdbx_description
1 polymer ?
#
loop_
_entity_poly.entity_id
_entity_poly.type
_entity_poly.pdbx_seq_one_letter_code
_entity_poly.pdbx_strand_id
1 'polypeptide(L)'
;MINNKGLITTFILAVLSTLYLGSVWNDFFGTLSVNVSMDRQQAVKAASDASKQFTILDDSFEQASIYNFDDSLRNFVELKQGGKEKFQEIIDNDVYSPYNWMVRSYKEGEIIEAMFQFKPDGSPNGYRVKIPEEYDSNNLDEEDALALVEQNINNQWSGNFSDYNLIESSFKEMPNGRIDHSFLFEHNLQDIGEAKYRLRATVSGSIINSVSPFAFVPESFQREFANIRSDNDTIAIFANFAFLGIYLLGIGVTSLIIFYRNGWLRWKKSVLAAAFVALFSNILLNLNFYPTFWMAYDTASSKSQFLTEQLLGMIANGILMFFILAASFITAESLTRRAFPKHIQIWKTWSSNVANSKRVLNDTIFAYLIVPIKLALVGAFYILMERNFGFWSPASSSFDPNYLASIFPWYTGLAISLQAGFWEEMLFRAVPIAAGVLIGQRYNMRFTGLMV
;
A
#
# COMPACT_ATOMS: atom_id res chain seq x y z
N MET A 1 -20.46 -16.33 -29.31
CA MET A 1 -19.63 -15.54 -30.25
C MET A 1 -20.27 -14.18 -30.36
N ILE A 2 -19.53 -13.14 -30.02
CA ILE A 2 -19.96 -11.75 -30.20
C ILE A 2 -20.02 -11.51 -31.71
N ASN A 3 -21.18 -11.08 -32.20
CA ASN A 3 -21.33 -10.72 -33.60
C ASN A 3 -20.70 -9.34 -33.87
N ASN A 4 -20.49 -9.01 -35.16
CA ASN A 4 -19.86 -7.72 -35.49
C ASN A 4 -20.65 -6.51 -34.97
N LYS A 5 -21.99 -6.60 -34.88
CA LYS A 5 -22.83 -5.54 -34.30
C LYS A 5 -22.54 -5.37 -32.79
N GLY A 6 -22.42 -6.46 -32.04
CA GLY A 6 -22.07 -6.42 -30.63
C GLY A 6 -20.69 -5.80 -30.38
N LEU A 7 -19.70 -6.13 -31.20
CA LEU A 7 -18.35 -5.57 -31.11
C LEU A 7 -18.36 -4.05 -31.37
N ILE A 8 -19.09 -3.61 -32.40
CA ILE A 8 -19.22 -2.17 -32.73
C ILE A 8 -19.92 -1.43 -31.58
N THR A 9 -21.01 -1.97 -31.03
CA THR A 9 -21.70 -1.38 -29.89
C THR A 9 -20.77 -1.24 -28.67
N THR A 10 -20.02 -2.30 -28.36
CA THR A 10 -19.06 -2.29 -27.25
C THR A 10 -17.95 -1.27 -27.49
N PHE A 11 -17.46 -1.13 -28.73
CA PHE A 11 -16.46 -0.14 -29.09
C PHE A 11 -17.00 1.30 -28.87
N ILE A 12 -18.22 1.60 -29.33
CA ILE A 12 -18.84 2.92 -29.11
C ILE A 12 -18.99 3.19 -27.61
N LEU A 13 -19.48 2.23 -26.84
CA LEU A 13 -19.60 2.35 -25.38
C LEU A 13 -18.23 2.57 -24.71
N ALA A 14 -17.20 1.85 -25.15
CA ALA A 14 -15.85 2.02 -24.63
C ALA A 14 -15.30 3.42 -24.88
N VAL A 15 -15.52 3.98 -26.09
CA VAL A 15 -15.11 5.36 -26.41
C VAL A 15 -15.86 6.37 -25.54
N LEU A 16 -17.18 6.24 -25.43
CA LEU A 16 -17.99 7.13 -24.57
C LEU A 16 -17.57 7.04 -23.10
N SER A 17 -17.31 5.82 -22.62
CA SER A 17 -16.81 5.60 -21.26
C SER A 17 -15.44 6.21 -21.01
N THR A 18 -14.53 6.14 -22.00
CA THR A 18 -13.20 6.76 -21.90
C THR A 18 -13.31 8.29 -21.86
N LEU A 19 -14.18 8.89 -22.67
CA LEU A 19 -14.44 10.33 -22.65
C LEU A 19 -15.04 10.76 -21.30
N TYR A 20 -16.02 10.01 -20.80
CA TYR A 20 -16.58 10.24 -19.47
C TYR A 20 -15.53 10.15 -18.36
N LEU A 21 -14.72 9.07 -18.35
CA LEU A 21 -13.64 8.92 -17.36
C LEU A 21 -12.66 10.10 -17.42
N GLY A 22 -12.29 10.55 -18.63
CA GLY A 22 -11.42 11.71 -18.79
C GLY A 22 -12.01 13.01 -18.19
N SER A 23 -13.34 13.16 -18.19
CA SER A 23 -14.00 14.34 -17.59
C SER A 23 -14.17 14.28 -16.07
N VAL A 24 -14.16 13.08 -15.47
CA VAL A 24 -14.39 12.90 -14.02
C VAL A 24 -13.21 12.19 -13.31
N TRP A 25 -12.08 12.08 -13.96
CA TRP A 25 -10.94 11.30 -13.45
C TRP A 25 -10.46 11.77 -12.08
N ASN A 26 -10.29 13.07 -11.92
CA ASN A 26 -9.84 13.65 -10.66
C ASN A 26 -10.89 13.52 -9.55
N ASP A 27 -12.17 13.69 -9.89
CA ASP A 27 -13.27 13.53 -8.93
C ASP A 27 -13.34 12.10 -8.42
N PHE A 28 -13.12 11.13 -9.30
CA PHE A 28 -13.25 9.72 -8.97
C PHE A 28 -12.02 9.14 -8.28
N PHE A 29 -10.83 9.28 -8.90
CA PHE A 29 -9.62 8.68 -8.34
C PHE A 29 -8.97 9.54 -7.25
N GLY A 30 -9.22 10.87 -7.26
CA GLY A 30 -8.55 11.79 -6.33
C GLY A 30 -7.03 11.60 -6.39
N THR A 31 -6.47 11.54 -7.61
CA THR A 31 -5.06 11.25 -7.81
C THR A 31 -4.21 12.41 -7.32
N LEU A 32 -3.34 12.16 -6.34
CA LEU A 32 -2.37 13.13 -5.84
C LEU A 32 -1.16 13.17 -6.77
N SER A 33 -0.73 14.39 -7.07
CA SER A 33 0.51 14.65 -7.81
C SER A 33 1.65 14.84 -6.82
N VAL A 34 2.59 13.91 -6.79
CA VAL A 34 3.80 14.00 -5.96
C VAL A 34 5.01 13.93 -6.87
N ASN A 35 5.83 14.96 -6.84
CA ASN A 35 7.07 14.99 -7.62
C ASN A 35 8.17 14.21 -6.88
N VAL A 36 8.38 12.95 -7.28
CA VAL A 36 9.40 12.08 -6.69
C VAL A 36 10.62 12.06 -7.61
N SER A 37 11.69 12.77 -7.22
CA SER A 37 12.94 12.80 -7.96
C SER A 37 14.06 11.99 -7.30
N MET A 38 13.93 11.66 -6.01
CA MET A 38 14.85 10.81 -5.27
C MET A 38 14.45 9.34 -5.36
N ASP A 39 15.38 8.48 -5.73
CA ASP A 39 15.20 7.03 -5.65
C ASP A 39 15.74 6.43 -4.35
N ARG A 40 15.49 5.13 -4.14
CA ARG A 40 15.93 4.41 -2.94
C ARG A 40 17.46 4.46 -2.74
N GLN A 41 18.26 4.33 -3.79
CA GLN A 41 19.72 4.31 -3.66
C GLN A 41 20.25 5.69 -3.30
N GLN A 42 19.65 6.73 -3.84
CA GLN A 42 19.95 8.11 -3.50
C GLN A 42 19.58 8.42 -2.05
N ALA A 43 18.41 7.93 -1.57
CA ALA A 43 17.98 8.08 -0.18
C ALA A 43 18.97 7.40 0.80
N VAL A 44 19.37 6.16 0.50
CA VAL A 44 20.36 5.42 1.29
C VAL A 44 21.71 6.15 1.31
N LYS A 45 22.17 6.65 0.16
CA LYS A 45 23.40 7.43 0.08
C LYS A 45 23.31 8.74 0.87
N ALA A 46 22.23 9.49 0.75
CA ALA A 46 22.01 10.73 1.49
C ALA A 46 22.01 10.48 3.01
N ALA A 47 21.41 9.38 3.47
CA ALA A 47 21.45 9.00 4.88
C ALA A 47 22.86 8.60 5.34
N SER A 48 23.64 7.91 4.51
CA SER A 48 25.04 7.62 4.78
C SER A 48 25.89 8.90 4.89
N ASP A 49 25.62 9.89 4.04
CA ASP A 49 26.31 11.16 4.12
C ASP A 49 25.88 11.98 5.36
N ALA A 50 24.59 11.95 5.70
CA ALA A 50 24.07 12.60 6.91
C ALA A 50 24.57 11.93 8.21
N SER A 51 24.78 10.62 8.21
CA SER A 51 25.28 9.89 9.40
C SER A 51 26.70 10.31 9.81
N LYS A 52 27.50 10.79 8.88
CA LYS A 52 28.89 11.27 9.15
C LYS A 52 28.96 12.47 10.11
N GLN A 53 27.85 13.17 10.30
CA GLN A 53 27.74 14.26 11.28
C GLN A 53 27.72 13.73 12.72
N PHE A 54 27.39 12.45 12.91
CA PHE A 54 27.28 11.80 14.20
C PHE A 54 28.47 10.85 14.40
N THR A 55 29.39 11.21 15.24
CA THR A 55 30.59 10.39 15.53
C THR A 55 30.27 9.01 16.09
N ILE A 56 29.05 8.82 16.62
CA ILE A 56 28.55 7.54 17.14
C ILE A 56 28.05 6.58 16.04
N LEU A 57 27.93 7.07 14.79
CA LEU A 57 27.51 6.26 13.63
C LEU A 57 28.72 6.06 12.71
N ASP A 58 29.37 4.91 12.82
CA ASP A 58 30.52 4.56 11.97
C ASP A 58 30.08 3.89 10.66
N ASP A 59 31.03 3.64 9.75
CA ASP A 59 30.79 3.02 8.45
C ASP A 59 30.30 1.55 8.52
N SER A 60 30.26 0.94 9.71
CA SER A 60 29.78 -0.44 9.91
C SER A 60 28.25 -0.53 10.07
N PHE A 61 27.57 0.61 10.18
CA PHE A 61 26.11 0.64 10.24
C PHE A 61 25.52 0.31 8.87
N GLU A 62 24.60 -0.64 8.87
CA GLU A 62 23.81 -1.01 7.69
C GLU A 62 22.57 -0.13 7.57
N GLN A 63 21.99 -0.07 6.37
CA GLN A 63 20.85 0.79 6.10
C GLN A 63 19.69 0.04 5.49
N ALA A 64 18.49 0.39 5.94
CA ALA A 64 17.22 -0.01 5.36
C ALA A 64 16.40 1.22 5.01
N SER A 65 15.53 1.11 4.02
CA SER A 65 14.71 2.23 3.60
C SER A 65 13.30 1.82 3.24
N ILE A 66 12.35 2.72 3.56
CA ILE A 66 10.97 2.68 3.08
C ILE A 66 10.59 4.05 2.55
N TYR A 67 9.56 4.08 1.71
CA TYR A 67 8.91 5.32 1.30
C TYR A 67 7.57 5.41 2.03
N ASN A 68 7.46 6.37 2.92
CA ASN A 68 6.35 6.50 3.88
C ASN A 68 5.35 7.57 3.45
N PHE A 69 4.13 7.44 3.95
CA PHE A 69 3.05 8.40 3.75
C PHE A 69 2.27 8.62 5.05
N ASP A 70 2.04 9.89 5.41
CA ASP A 70 1.21 10.28 6.55
C ASP A 70 -0.26 10.39 6.12
N ASP A 71 -1.03 9.36 6.38
CA ASP A 71 -2.46 9.32 6.06
C ASP A 71 -3.34 10.03 7.11
N SER A 72 -2.83 10.30 8.30
CA SER A 72 -3.59 10.97 9.37
C SER A 72 -3.95 12.40 8.99
N LEU A 73 -2.97 13.17 8.51
CA LEU A 73 -3.19 14.54 8.03
C LEU A 73 -4.14 14.55 6.82
N ARG A 74 -3.91 13.66 5.83
CA ARG A 74 -4.80 13.53 4.66
C ARG A 74 -6.25 13.31 5.08
N ASN A 75 -6.49 12.33 5.95
CA ASN A 75 -7.84 11.99 6.39
C ASN A 75 -8.53 13.18 7.07
N PHE A 76 -7.79 13.92 7.90
CA PHE A 76 -8.32 15.12 8.55
C PHE A 76 -8.64 16.23 7.53
N VAL A 77 -7.71 16.54 6.64
CA VAL A 77 -7.88 17.62 5.66
C VAL A 77 -9.02 17.31 4.70
N GLU A 78 -9.08 16.10 4.19
CA GLU A 78 -10.11 15.71 3.24
C GLU A 78 -11.52 15.69 3.87
N LEU A 79 -11.64 15.26 5.12
CA LEU A 79 -12.94 15.17 5.78
C LEU A 79 -13.39 16.46 6.46
N LYS A 80 -12.47 17.36 6.85
CA LYS A 80 -12.79 18.52 7.69
C LYS A 80 -12.33 19.87 7.12
N GLN A 81 -11.41 19.91 6.14
CA GLN A 81 -10.70 21.15 5.79
C GLN A 81 -10.71 21.51 4.28
N GLY A 82 -11.61 20.96 3.49
CA GLY A 82 -11.76 21.40 2.09
C GLY A 82 -11.43 20.32 1.05
N GLY A 83 -11.32 19.05 1.47
CA GLY A 83 -11.29 17.95 0.53
C GLY A 83 -9.91 17.65 -0.05
N LYS A 84 -9.95 16.93 -1.18
CA LYS A 84 -8.75 16.42 -1.88
C LYS A 84 -7.90 17.55 -2.46
N GLU A 85 -8.55 18.61 -2.95
CA GLU A 85 -7.90 19.80 -3.51
C GLU A 85 -7.05 20.50 -2.45
N LYS A 86 -7.58 20.67 -1.23
CA LYS A 86 -6.84 21.27 -0.13
C LYS A 86 -5.65 20.43 0.29
N PHE A 87 -5.78 19.10 0.26
CA PHE A 87 -4.64 18.23 0.56
C PHE A 87 -3.56 18.31 -0.52
N GLN A 88 -3.93 18.44 -1.81
CA GLN A 88 -2.95 18.70 -2.87
C GLN A 88 -2.22 20.04 -2.69
N GLU A 89 -2.92 21.10 -2.27
CA GLU A 89 -2.29 22.38 -1.96
C GLU A 89 -1.23 22.24 -0.85
N ILE A 90 -1.48 21.40 0.16
CA ILE A 90 -0.50 21.15 1.23
C ILE A 90 0.76 20.47 0.69
N ILE A 91 0.60 19.51 -0.24
CA ILE A 91 1.73 18.87 -0.90
C ILE A 91 2.54 19.89 -1.71
N ASP A 92 1.85 20.79 -2.42
CA ASP A 92 2.47 21.77 -3.32
C ASP A 92 3.14 22.91 -2.57
N ASN A 93 2.64 23.30 -1.38
CA ASN A 93 3.18 24.38 -0.56
C ASN A 93 4.46 24.02 0.21
N ASP A 94 4.77 22.74 0.30
CA ASP A 94 6.01 22.20 0.89
C ASP A 94 6.34 22.63 2.33
N VAL A 95 5.38 23.15 3.09
CA VAL A 95 5.53 23.47 4.52
C VAL A 95 5.68 22.19 5.35
N TYR A 96 4.90 21.16 4.98
CA TYR A 96 4.99 19.82 5.54
C TYR A 96 4.92 18.80 4.42
N SER A 97 5.83 17.83 4.41
CA SER A 97 5.82 16.77 3.43
C SER A 97 5.17 15.50 3.99
N PRO A 98 3.93 15.18 3.58
CA PRO A 98 3.28 13.93 3.99
C PRO A 98 3.91 12.67 3.38
N TYR A 99 4.67 12.82 2.29
CA TYR A 99 5.44 11.76 1.66
C TYR A 99 6.91 11.94 1.99
N ASN A 100 7.57 10.87 2.44
CA ASN A 100 9.00 10.95 2.75
C ASN A 100 9.71 9.60 2.62
N TRP A 101 10.98 9.64 2.25
CA TRP A 101 11.91 8.55 2.42
C TRP A 101 12.30 8.46 3.89
N MET A 102 12.19 7.26 4.48
CA MET A 102 12.70 6.95 5.80
C MET A 102 13.84 5.95 5.64
N VAL A 103 15.02 6.33 6.10
CA VAL A 103 16.21 5.47 6.06
C VAL A 103 16.69 5.22 7.47
N ARG A 104 16.66 3.95 7.88
CA ARG A 104 17.18 3.49 9.16
C ARG A 104 18.62 3.07 9.02
N SER A 105 19.50 3.57 9.88
CA SER A 105 20.87 3.10 10.08
C SER A 105 20.92 2.30 11.38
N TYR A 106 21.43 1.07 11.31
CA TYR A 106 21.42 0.12 12.43
C TYR A 106 22.63 -0.81 12.38
N LYS A 107 22.97 -1.42 13.52
CA LYS A 107 24.04 -2.40 13.63
C LYS A 107 23.63 -3.52 14.59
N GLU A 108 23.90 -4.77 14.21
CA GLU A 108 23.62 -5.93 15.06
C GLU A 108 24.29 -5.81 16.42
N GLY A 109 23.53 -6.04 17.49
CA GLY A 109 24.02 -5.96 18.88
C GLY A 109 24.13 -4.56 19.46
N GLU A 110 23.87 -3.50 18.65
CA GLU A 110 23.96 -2.11 19.13
C GLU A 110 22.56 -1.55 19.44
N ILE A 111 22.53 -0.71 20.49
CA ILE A 111 21.32 0.06 20.86
C ILE A 111 21.22 1.32 20.00
N ILE A 112 22.36 1.82 19.50
CA ILE A 112 22.45 3.02 18.68
C ILE A 112 21.80 2.73 17.34
N GLU A 113 20.85 3.56 16.98
CA GLU A 113 20.15 3.54 15.70
C GLU A 113 19.90 4.98 15.25
N ALA A 114 19.86 5.18 13.93
CA ALA A 114 19.42 6.45 13.38
C ALA A 114 18.31 6.27 12.37
N MET A 115 17.40 7.23 12.31
CA MET A 115 16.36 7.34 11.30
C MET A 115 16.51 8.69 10.62
N PHE A 116 16.80 8.69 9.33
CA PHE A 116 16.86 9.90 8.51
C PHE A 116 15.63 9.98 7.62
N GLN A 117 15.09 11.17 7.46
CA GLN A 117 13.92 11.44 6.63
C GLN A 117 14.27 12.46 5.55
N PHE A 118 13.86 12.16 4.32
CA PHE A 118 14.05 13.05 3.18
C PHE A 118 12.71 13.24 2.47
N LYS A 119 12.45 14.45 2.00
CA LYS A 119 11.30 14.74 1.15
C LYS A 119 11.41 13.98 -0.18
N PRO A 120 10.33 13.90 -0.99
CA PRO A 120 10.35 13.21 -2.29
C PRO A 120 11.40 13.72 -3.28
N ASP A 121 11.80 15.00 -3.16
CA ASP A 121 12.82 15.64 -3.97
C ASP A 121 14.26 15.42 -3.46
N GLY A 122 14.41 14.81 -2.28
CA GLY A 122 15.69 14.52 -1.65
C GLY A 122 16.16 15.56 -0.66
N SER A 123 15.43 16.66 -0.46
CA SER A 123 15.76 17.62 0.57
C SER A 123 15.60 17.01 1.97
N PRO A 124 16.45 17.38 2.95
CA PRO A 124 16.34 16.89 4.31
C PRO A 124 14.99 17.27 4.94
N ASN A 125 14.32 16.30 5.58
CA ASN A 125 13.05 16.54 6.27
C ASN A 125 13.17 16.41 7.78
N GLY A 126 14.00 15.48 8.27
CA GLY A 126 14.20 15.27 9.70
C GLY A 126 15.11 14.10 9.99
N TYR A 127 15.46 13.95 11.26
CA TYR A 127 16.24 12.80 11.72
C TYR A 127 15.99 12.53 13.20
N ARG A 128 16.30 11.29 13.61
CA ARG A 128 16.36 10.86 14.99
C ARG A 128 17.51 9.89 15.15
N VAL A 129 18.41 10.17 16.08
CA VAL A 129 19.47 9.26 16.51
C VAL A 129 19.16 8.80 17.94
N LYS A 130 19.02 7.50 18.13
CA LYS A 130 18.81 6.90 19.44
C LYS A 130 20.16 6.80 20.15
N ILE A 131 20.30 7.55 21.22
CA ILE A 131 21.50 7.60 22.05
C ILE A 131 21.25 6.75 23.30
N PRO A 132 22.19 5.84 23.68
CA PRO A 132 22.07 5.05 24.90
C PRO A 132 21.92 5.91 26.14
N GLU A 133 21.20 5.43 27.16
CA GLU A 133 21.00 6.17 28.41
C GLU A 133 22.32 6.44 29.13
N GLU A 134 23.27 5.52 29.00
CA GLU A 134 24.61 5.59 29.64
C GLU A 134 25.62 6.41 28.85
N TYR A 135 25.23 6.93 27.67
CA TYR A 135 26.14 7.74 26.83
C TYR A 135 26.52 9.01 27.57
N ASP A 136 27.81 9.20 27.79
CA ASP A 136 28.37 10.35 28.49
C ASP A 136 28.51 11.56 27.54
N SER A 137 28.00 12.72 27.95
CA SER A 137 28.05 13.95 27.20
C SER A 137 27.99 15.14 28.14
N ASN A 138 28.66 16.23 27.80
CA ASN A 138 28.55 17.50 28.53
C ASN A 138 27.09 17.98 28.49
N ASN A 139 26.59 18.49 29.59
CA ASN A 139 25.26 19.08 29.65
C ASN A 139 25.30 20.53 29.15
N LEU A 140 24.31 20.88 28.36
CA LEU A 140 23.98 22.27 28.02
C LEU A 140 22.86 22.73 28.95
N ASP A 141 22.82 24.04 29.22
CA ASP A 141 21.62 24.64 29.78
C ASP A 141 20.53 24.78 28.71
N GLU A 142 19.35 25.25 29.13
CA GLU A 142 18.20 25.33 28.21
C GLU A 142 18.42 26.34 27.09
N GLU A 143 19.06 27.47 27.38
CA GLU A 143 19.33 28.54 26.43
C GLU A 143 20.32 28.09 25.35
N ASP A 144 21.42 27.46 25.75
CA ASP A 144 22.44 26.94 24.85
C ASP A 144 21.90 25.75 24.01
N ALA A 145 21.10 24.89 24.61
CA ALA A 145 20.43 23.78 23.90
C ALA A 145 19.44 24.31 22.85
N LEU A 146 18.69 25.37 23.15
CA LEU A 146 17.77 26.01 22.21
C LEU A 146 18.52 26.68 21.05
N ALA A 147 19.63 27.38 21.36
CA ALA A 147 20.48 27.99 20.33
C ALA A 147 21.08 26.96 19.37
N LEU A 148 21.48 25.80 19.90
CA LEU A 148 21.94 24.68 19.08
C LEU A 148 20.85 24.16 18.14
N VAL A 149 19.61 24.06 18.62
CA VAL A 149 18.44 23.66 17.79
C VAL A 149 18.20 24.69 16.70
N GLU A 150 18.18 25.98 17.01
CA GLU A 150 18.02 27.07 16.05
C GLU A 150 19.08 27.02 14.94
N GLN A 151 20.34 26.87 15.31
CA GLN A 151 21.45 26.75 14.37
C GLN A 151 21.29 25.53 13.45
N ASN A 152 20.88 24.39 13.98
CA ASN A 152 20.70 23.16 13.20
C ASN A 152 19.56 23.29 12.20
N ILE A 153 18.39 23.79 12.61
CA ILE A 153 17.23 23.97 11.74
C ILE A 153 17.56 24.92 10.59
N ASN A 154 18.18 26.07 10.90
CA ASN A 154 18.51 27.08 9.89
C ASN A 154 19.56 26.59 8.87
N ASN A 155 20.50 25.76 9.29
CA ASN A 155 21.64 25.38 8.44
C ASN A 155 21.47 24.07 7.70
N GLN A 156 20.69 23.11 8.23
CA GLN A 156 20.74 21.74 7.75
C GLN A 156 19.39 21.06 7.55
N TRP A 157 18.36 21.37 8.39
CA TRP A 157 17.16 20.56 8.45
C TRP A 157 15.90 21.42 8.59
N SER A 158 14.85 21.07 7.90
CA SER A 158 13.45 21.47 8.14
C SER A 158 13.03 22.93 7.86
N GLY A 159 13.87 23.81 7.38
CA GLY A 159 13.46 25.15 6.95
C GLY A 159 13.94 26.30 7.85
N ASN A 160 13.18 27.39 7.89
CA ASN A 160 13.57 28.61 8.58
C ASN A 160 13.02 28.60 10.02
N PHE A 161 13.89 28.69 11.02
CA PHE A 161 13.50 28.67 12.42
C PHE A 161 12.54 29.83 12.80
N SER A 162 12.64 30.99 12.12
CA SER A 162 11.76 32.14 12.36
C SER A 162 10.28 31.85 12.05
N ASP A 163 9.97 30.76 11.31
CA ASP A 163 8.61 30.38 10.98
C ASP A 163 7.95 29.56 12.10
N TYR A 164 8.69 29.28 13.18
CA TYR A 164 8.24 28.46 14.30
C TYR A 164 8.23 29.24 15.62
N ASN A 165 7.22 28.99 16.45
CA ASN A 165 7.12 29.44 17.82
C ASN A 165 7.35 28.30 18.79
N LEU A 166 8.17 28.48 19.80
CA LEU A 166 8.32 27.52 20.90
C LEU A 166 7.02 27.46 21.71
N ILE A 167 6.41 26.30 21.84
CA ILE A 167 5.16 26.09 22.60
C ILE A 167 5.36 25.25 23.86
N GLU A 168 6.43 24.43 23.91
CA GLU A 168 6.75 23.63 25.08
C GLU A 168 8.24 23.38 25.15
N SER A 169 8.79 23.49 26.36
CA SER A 169 10.15 23.10 26.72
C SER A 169 10.10 22.17 27.93
N SER A 170 10.87 21.11 27.90
CA SER A 170 10.99 20.16 29.00
C SER A 170 12.40 19.56 29.03
N PHE A 171 12.80 19.02 30.19
CA PHE A 171 14.05 18.28 30.28
C PHE A 171 13.87 16.97 31.07
N LYS A 172 14.73 16.02 30.82
CA LYS A 172 14.85 14.76 31.55
C LYS A 172 16.29 14.53 31.97
N GLU A 173 16.49 14.32 33.27
CA GLU A 173 17.78 13.87 33.79
C GLU A 173 17.90 12.34 33.64
N MET A 174 18.98 11.91 33.03
CA MET A 174 19.28 10.49 32.78
C MET A 174 20.04 9.93 34.00
N PRO A 175 20.05 8.58 34.19
CA PRO A 175 20.69 7.96 35.36
C PRO A 175 22.19 8.27 35.54
N ASN A 176 22.88 8.57 34.44
CA ASN A 176 24.29 8.97 34.45
C ASN A 176 24.51 10.50 34.69
N GLY A 177 23.45 11.26 34.97
CA GLY A 177 23.50 12.72 35.17
C GLY A 177 23.45 13.55 33.88
N ARG A 178 23.29 12.91 32.68
CA ARG A 178 23.07 13.63 31.43
C ARG A 178 21.69 14.28 31.43
N ILE A 179 21.60 15.51 30.94
CA ILE A 179 20.34 16.23 30.77
C ILE A 179 19.93 16.17 29.30
N ASP A 180 18.73 15.69 29.06
CA ASP A 180 18.13 15.65 27.71
C ASP A 180 17.00 16.69 27.63
N HIS A 181 17.18 17.75 26.81
CA HIS A 181 16.20 18.81 26.56
C HIS A 181 15.30 18.40 25.38
N SER A 182 14.01 18.69 25.52
CA SER A 182 13.01 18.47 24.45
C SER A 182 12.24 19.74 24.21
N PHE A 183 12.23 20.20 22.98
CA PHE A 183 11.55 21.41 22.53
C PHE A 183 10.46 21.05 21.53
N LEU A 184 9.30 21.66 21.69
CA LEU A 184 8.18 21.53 20.76
C LEU A 184 7.85 22.90 20.19
N PHE A 185 7.90 22.98 18.87
CA PHE A 185 7.59 24.20 18.12
C PHE A 185 6.34 24.01 17.29
N GLU A 186 5.60 25.10 17.06
CA GLU A 186 4.45 25.16 16.17
C GLU A 186 4.73 26.18 15.07
N HIS A 187 4.48 25.80 13.83
CA HIS A 187 4.66 26.64 12.66
C HIS A 187 3.62 27.77 12.64
N ASN A 188 4.00 28.97 12.21
CA ASN A 188 3.16 30.14 12.18
C ASN A 188 1.98 30.05 11.19
N LEU A 189 2.12 29.22 10.15
CA LEU A 189 1.06 28.98 9.17
C LEU A 189 -0.10 28.19 9.78
N GLN A 190 -1.31 28.75 9.67
CA GLN A 190 -2.55 28.16 10.19
C GLN A 190 -3.57 27.99 9.06
N ASP A 191 -3.26 27.13 8.13
CA ASP A 191 -4.10 26.90 6.93
C ASP A 191 -4.86 25.57 6.94
N ILE A 192 -4.66 24.76 8.00
CA ILE A 192 -5.28 23.43 8.18
C ILE A 192 -6.24 23.37 9.39
N GLY A 193 -6.87 24.47 9.72
CA GLY A 193 -7.88 24.55 10.78
C GLY A 193 -7.35 24.23 12.17
N GLU A 194 -7.89 23.20 12.83
CA GLU A 194 -7.48 22.80 14.18
C GLU A 194 -6.18 21.96 14.17
N ALA A 195 -5.78 21.38 13.04
CA ALA A 195 -4.49 20.72 12.91
C ALA A 195 -3.38 21.75 12.85
N LYS A 196 -2.15 21.33 13.19
CA LYS A 196 -0.97 22.20 13.27
C LYS A 196 0.26 21.51 12.70
N TYR A 197 1.10 22.27 12.02
CA TYR A 197 2.44 21.80 11.68
C TYR A 197 3.35 22.04 12.87
N ARG A 198 3.97 20.99 13.34
CA ARG A 198 4.83 21.02 14.52
C ARG A 198 6.20 20.43 14.23
N LEU A 199 7.18 20.88 14.98
CA LEU A 199 8.54 20.38 14.96
C LEU A 199 8.95 20.01 16.37
N ARG A 200 9.44 18.80 16.56
CA ARG A 200 10.05 18.37 17.82
C ARG A 200 11.56 18.26 17.63
N ALA A 201 12.31 18.92 18.52
CA ALA A 201 13.75 18.79 18.60
C ALA A 201 14.16 18.27 19.98
N THR A 202 15.19 17.43 20.01
CA THR A 202 15.75 16.90 21.27
C THR A 202 17.26 17.07 21.25
N VAL A 203 17.79 17.54 22.36
CA VAL A 203 19.24 17.70 22.62
C VAL A 203 19.59 16.81 23.80
N SER A 204 20.43 15.81 23.59
CA SER A 204 20.91 14.90 24.64
C SER A 204 22.32 15.31 25.06
N GLY A 205 22.44 15.87 26.26
CA GLY A 205 23.67 16.53 26.70
C GLY A 205 24.06 17.71 25.80
N SER A 206 25.07 17.52 24.94
CA SER A 206 25.52 18.53 23.96
C SER A 206 25.26 18.13 22.50
N ILE A 207 24.50 17.09 22.28
CA ILE A 207 24.24 16.54 20.93
C ILE A 207 22.77 16.72 20.57
N ILE A 208 22.49 17.42 19.47
CA ILE A 208 21.16 17.41 18.90
C ILE A 208 20.90 16.04 18.24
N ASN A 209 20.05 15.24 18.84
CA ASN A 209 19.81 13.87 18.42
C ASN A 209 18.47 13.64 17.72
N SER A 210 17.60 14.66 17.67
CA SER A 210 16.35 14.56 16.92
C SER A 210 15.89 15.93 16.44
N VAL A 211 15.50 16.00 15.18
CA VAL A 211 14.70 17.06 14.57
C VAL A 211 13.63 16.37 13.72
N SER A 212 12.38 16.47 14.15
CA SER A 212 11.27 15.68 13.55
C SER A 212 10.04 16.55 13.33
N PRO A 213 9.78 16.99 12.09
CA PRO A 213 8.53 17.64 11.74
C PRO A 213 7.39 16.63 11.74
N PHE A 214 6.21 17.06 12.17
CA PHE A 214 4.99 16.24 12.12
C PHE A 214 3.76 17.14 12.05
N ALA A 215 2.67 16.59 11.51
CA ALA A 215 1.38 17.23 11.56
C ALA A 215 0.63 16.77 12.82
N PHE A 216 0.28 17.72 13.68
CA PHE A 216 -0.59 17.45 14.82
C PHE A 216 -2.05 17.46 14.34
N VAL A 217 -2.72 16.33 14.43
CA VAL A 217 -4.15 16.17 14.14
C VAL A 217 -4.90 16.05 15.47
N PRO A 218 -6.02 16.78 15.68
CA PRO A 218 -6.77 16.74 16.94
C PRO A 218 -7.20 15.34 17.34
N GLU A 219 -7.06 15.00 18.63
CA GLU A 219 -7.44 13.70 19.17
C GLU A 219 -8.96 13.43 19.01
N SER A 220 -9.77 14.49 19.09
CA SER A 220 -11.21 14.42 18.84
C SER A 220 -11.53 13.84 17.46
N PHE A 221 -10.83 14.30 16.43
CA PHE A 221 -10.97 13.75 15.07
C PHE A 221 -10.45 12.33 14.98
N GLN A 222 -9.30 12.01 15.57
CA GLN A 222 -8.75 10.66 15.55
C GLN A 222 -9.73 9.65 16.16
N ARG A 223 -10.40 10.00 17.25
CA ARG A 223 -11.44 9.18 17.87
C ARG A 223 -12.70 9.05 17.00
N GLU A 224 -13.16 10.17 16.40
CA GLU A 224 -14.28 10.15 15.48
C GLU A 224 -13.98 9.23 14.27
N PHE A 225 -12.82 9.38 13.68
CA PHE A 225 -12.38 8.57 12.54
C PHE A 225 -12.25 7.08 12.91
N ALA A 226 -11.69 6.76 14.09
CA ALA A 226 -11.60 5.40 14.59
C ALA A 226 -12.98 4.75 14.76
N ASN A 227 -13.99 5.49 15.25
CA ASN A 227 -15.36 4.99 15.37
C ASN A 227 -15.96 4.66 14.00
N ILE A 228 -15.81 5.57 13.01
CA ILE A 228 -16.27 5.32 11.63
C ILE A 228 -15.61 4.06 11.04
N ARG A 229 -14.31 3.91 11.27
CA ARG A 229 -13.56 2.72 10.81
C ARG A 229 -14.05 1.45 11.51
N SER A 230 -14.33 1.49 12.81
CA SER A 230 -14.86 0.35 13.56
C SER A 230 -16.19 -0.15 13.02
N ASP A 231 -17.09 0.76 12.63
CA ASP A 231 -18.37 0.39 12.02
C ASP A 231 -18.16 -0.30 10.66
N ASN A 232 -17.25 0.24 9.82
CA ASN A 232 -16.87 -0.37 8.55
C ASN A 232 -16.24 -1.76 8.74
N ASP A 233 -15.37 -1.92 9.72
CA ASP A 233 -14.71 -3.19 10.05
C ASP A 233 -15.75 -4.23 10.52
N THR A 234 -16.76 -3.81 11.26
CA THR A 234 -17.89 -4.68 11.67
C THR A 234 -18.66 -5.19 10.44
N ILE A 235 -18.98 -4.31 9.48
CA ILE A 235 -19.63 -4.69 8.22
C ILE A 235 -18.73 -5.67 7.44
N ALA A 236 -17.43 -5.39 7.37
CA ALA A 236 -16.46 -6.24 6.67
C ALA A 236 -16.36 -7.64 7.30
N ILE A 237 -16.43 -7.75 8.64
CA ILE A 237 -16.46 -9.03 9.35
C ILE A 237 -17.66 -9.87 8.90
N PHE A 238 -18.86 -9.30 8.89
CA PHE A 238 -20.06 -10.02 8.44
C PHE A 238 -19.98 -10.42 6.96
N ALA A 239 -19.45 -9.54 6.09
CA ALA A 239 -19.22 -9.84 4.68
C ALA A 239 -18.22 -11.00 4.52
N ASN A 240 -17.15 -11.02 5.30
CA ASN A 240 -16.16 -12.11 5.28
C ASN A 240 -16.75 -13.43 5.78
N PHE A 241 -17.59 -13.43 6.83
CA PHE A 241 -18.30 -14.64 7.27
C PHE A 241 -19.26 -15.16 6.20
N ALA A 242 -20.01 -14.28 5.53
CA ALA A 242 -20.88 -14.68 4.43
C ALA A 242 -20.05 -15.25 3.26
N PHE A 243 -18.94 -14.63 2.90
CA PHE A 243 -18.02 -15.12 1.89
C PHE A 243 -17.46 -16.52 2.23
N LEU A 244 -16.94 -16.70 3.44
CA LEU A 244 -16.39 -17.99 3.88
C LEU A 244 -17.47 -19.08 3.96
N GLY A 245 -18.63 -18.80 4.56
CA GLY A 245 -19.68 -19.78 4.78
C GLY A 245 -20.40 -20.16 3.48
N ILE A 246 -20.97 -19.18 2.79
CA ILE A 246 -21.83 -19.42 1.63
C ILE A 246 -20.99 -19.71 0.39
N TYR A 247 -19.96 -18.91 0.16
CA TYR A 247 -19.23 -18.94 -1.09
C TYR A 247 -18.11 -20.00 -1.07
N LEU A 248 -17.16 -19.90 -0.14
CA LEU A 248 -16.01 -20.80 -0.12
C LEU A 248 -16.43 -22.22 0.28
N LEU A 249 -17.15 -22.41 1.38
CA LEU A 249 -17.59 -23.72 1.84
C LEU A 249 -18.80 -24.22 1.05
N GLY A 250 -19.81 -23.39 0.85
CA GLY A 250 -21.03 -23.78 0.13
C GLY A 250 -20.78 -24.13 -1.33
N ILE A 251 -20.20 -23.24 -2.11
CA ILE A 251 -19.97 -23.45 -3.55
C ILE A 251 -18.62 -24.15 -3.77
N GLY A 252 -17.52 -23.60 -3.22
CA GLY A 252 -16.16 -24.05 -3.52
C GLY A 252 -15.91 -25.49 -3.08
N VAL A 253 -15.94 -25.74 -1.78
CA VAL A 253 -15.63 -27.07 -1.22
C VAL A 253 -16.65 -28.12 -1.66
N THR A 254 -17.96 -27.77 -1.67
CA THR A 254 -19.01 -28.69 -2.13
C THR A 254 -18.80 -29.08 -3.58
N SER A 255 -18.47 -28.14 -4.47
CA SER A 255 -18.15 -28.42 -5.87
C SER A 255 -16.94 -29.34 -6.02
N LEU A 256 -15.88 -29.11 -5.25
CA LEU A 256 -14.69 -29.97 -5.27
C LEU A 256 -15.00 -31.39 -4.85
N ILE A 257 -15.79 -31.59 -3.78
CA ILE A 257 -16.20 -32.92 -3.30
C ILE A 257 -17.04 -33.63 -4.36
N ILE A 258 -18.05 -32.95 -4.93
CA ILE A 258 -18.94 -33.55 -5.97
C ILE A 258 -18.11 -33.93 -7.19
N PHE A 259 -17.21 -33.08 -7.64
CA PHE A 259 -16.41 -33.31 -8.84
C PHE A 259 -15.34 -34.37 -8.63
N TYR A 260 -14.76 -34.44 -7.42
CA TYR A 260 -13.87 -35.55 -7.06
C TYR A 260 -14.59 -36.89 -7.14
N ARG A 261 -15.77 -37.02 -6.49
CA ARG A 261 -16.56 -38.25 -6.48
C ARG A 261 -17.01 -38.70 -7.89
N ASN A 262 -17.23 -37.74 -8.78
CA ASN A 262 -17.68 -38.05 -10.16
C ASN A 262 -16.53 -38.13 -11.19
N GLY A 263 -15.28 -37.98 -10.76
CA GLY A 263 -14.13 -38.00 -11.68
C GLY A 263 -14.07 -36.80 -12.65
N TRP A 264 -14.70 -35.69 -12.30
CA TRP A 264 -14.79 -34.49 -13.16
C TRP A 264 -13.72 -33.45 -12.87
N LEU A 265 -12.87 -33.66 -11.89
CA LEU A 265 -11.82 -32.71 -11.53
C LEU A 265 -10.81 -32.48 -12.66
N ARG A 266 -10.53 -31.21 -12.92
CA ARG A 266 -9.51 -30.73 -13.87
C ARG A 266 -8.36 -30.05 -13.13
N TRP A 267 -7.49 -30.86 -12.50
CA TRP A 267 -6.50 -30.37 -11.55
C TRP A 267 -5.10 -30.14 -12.11
N LYS A 268 -4.59 -30.96 -13.05
CA LYS A 268 -3.17 -30.96 -13.45
C LYS A 268 -2.65 -29.60 -13.91
N LYS A 269 -3.35 -28.96 -14.86
CA LYS A 269 -2.95 -27.64 -15.38
C LYS A 269 -3.27 -26.51 -14.41
N SER A 270 -4.34 -26.63 -13.64
CA SER A 270 -4.74 -25.68 -12.61
C SER A 270 -3.71 -25.61 -11.49
N VAL A 271 -3.19 -26.75 -11.03
CA VAL A 271 -2.12 -26.81 -10.01
C VAL A 271 -0.83 -26.20 -10.54
N LEU A 272 -0.43 -26.51 -11.79
CA LEU A 272 0.78 -25.91 -12.38
C LEU A 272 0.66 -24.38 -12.50
N ALA A 273 -0.50 -23.90 -12.94
CA ALA A 273 -0.74 -22.46 -13.03
C ALA A 273 -0.79 -21.77 -11.66
N ALA A 274 -1.41 -22.43 -10.66
CA ALA A 274 -1.40 -21.93 -9.28
C ALA A 274 0.02 -21.84 -8.70
N ALA A 275 0.86 -22.85 -8.98
CA ALA A 275 2.27 -22.83 -8.57
C ALA A 275 3.03 -21.67 -9.24
N PHE A 276 2.81 -21.45 -10.53
CA PHE A 276 3.41 -20.33 -11.26
C PHE A 276 2.97 -18.98 -10.67
N VAL A 277 1.66 -18.77 -10.49
CA VAL A 277 1.13 -17.52 -9.95
C VAL A 277 1.61 -17.31 -8.50
N ALA A 278 1.57 -18.33 -7.64
CA ALA A 278 2.06 -18.24 -6.26
C ALA A 278 3.56 -17.90 -6.19
N LEU A 279 4.38 -18.52 -7.05
CA LEU A 279 5.81 -18.20 -7.11
C LEU A 279 6.03 -16.73 -7.49
N PHE A 280 5.42 -16.26 -8.58
CA PHE A 280 5.64 -14.91 -9.08
C PHE A 280 4.99 -13.84 -8.21
N SER A 281 3.72 -14.01 -7.83
CA SER A 281 2.96 -12.96 -7.13
C SER A 281 3.07 -13.01 -5.61
N ASN A 282 3.75 -14.01 -5.05
CA ASN A 282 3.95 -14.08 -3.60
C ASN A 282 5.44 -14.23 -3.26
N ILE A 283 6.10 -15.34 -3.60
CA ILE A 283 7.49 -15.58 -3.19
C ILE A 283 8.43 -14.54 -3.79
N LEU A 284 8.45 -14.37 -5.12
CA LEU A 284 9.33 -13.40 -5.78
C LEU A 284 8.95 -11.94 -5.46
N LEU A 285 7.65 -11.66 -5.24
CA LEU A 285 7.21 -10.34 -4.80
C LEU A 285 7.75 -10.01 -3.40
N ASN A 286 7.67 -10.92 -2.45
CA ASN A 286 8.26 -10.71 -1.13
C ASN A 286 9.78 -10.52 -1.20
N LEU A 287 10.49 -11.31 -2.02
CA LEU A 287 11.92 -11.11 -2.25
C LEU A 287 12.23 -9.74 -2.87
N ASN A 288 11.33 -9.21 -3.70
CA ASN A 288 11.47 -7.86 -4.25
C ASN A 288 11.44 -6.76 -3.17
N PHE A 289 10.77 -7.01 -2.05
CA PHE A 289 10.74 -6.13 -0.88
C PHE A 289 11.85 -6.42 0.16
N TYR A 290 12.81 -7.29 -0.15
CA TYR A 290 13.90 -7.62 0.76
C TYR A 290 14.60 -6.40 1.42
N PRO A 291 14.87 -5.28 0.71
CA PRO A 291 15.49 -4.11 1.32
C PRO A 291 14.66 -3.48 2.45
N THR A 292 13.33 -3.62 2.39
CA THR A 292 12.44 -3.03 3.38
C THR A 292 12.30 -3.88 4.64
N PHE A 293 12.63 -5.18 4.60
CA PHE A 293 12.52 -6.08 5.75
C PHE A 293 13.32 -5.57 6.95
N TRP A 294 14.49 -5.02 6.69
CA TRP A 294 15.41 -4.55 7.71
C TRP A 294 14.91 -3.35 8.51
N MET A 295 13.84 -2.69 8.06
CA MET A 295 13.17 -1.65 8.85
C MET A 295 12.56 -2.21 10.14
N ALA A 296 12.12 -3.47 10.12
CA ALA A 296 11.53 -4.15 11.28
C ALA A 296 12.53 -5.03 12.04
N TYR A 297 13.81 -5.02 11.66
CA TYR A 297 14.83 -5.84 12.31
C TYR A 297 15.10 -5.33 13.73
N ASP A 298 15.04 -6.24 14.72
CA ASP A 298 15.45 -5.96 16.09
C ASP A 298 16.96 -6.25 16.23
N THR A 299 17.73 -5.20 16.50
CA THR A 299 19.20 -5.31 16.63
C THR A 299 19.67 -6.16 17.80
N ALA A 300 18.79 -6.44 18.77
CA ALA A 300 19.08 -7.38 19.86
C ALA A 300 19.11 -8.85 19.42
N SER A 301 18.52 -9.17 18.27
CA SER A 301 18.54 -10.51 17.69
C SER A 301 19.64 -10.64 16.63
N SER A 302 20.07 -11.89 16.32
CA SER A 302 21.02 -12.08 15.24
C SER A 302 20.37 -11.90 13.87
N LYS A 303 21.11 -11.32 12.92
CA LYS A 303 20.67 -11.19 11.52
C LYS A 303 20.31 -12.54 10.89
N SER A 304 21.05 -13.59 11.22
CA SER A 304 20.80 -14.94 10.71
C SER A 304 19.45 -15.48 11.20
N GLN A 305 19.10 -15.24 12.46
CA GLN A 305 17.81 -15.62 13.01
C GLN A 305 16.69 -14.85 12.30
N PHE A 306 16.80 -13.52 12.24
CA PHE A 306 15.82 -12.66 11.58
C PHE A 306 15.57 -13.08 10.13
N LEU A 307 16.64 -13.26 9.34
CA LEU A 307 16.51 -13.72 7.95
C LEU A 307 15.86 -15.09 7.85
N THR A 308 16.18 -16.00 8.75
CA THR A 308 15.58 -17.34 8.77
C THR A 308 14.07 -17.23 9.02
N GLU A 309 13.64 -16.41 9.98
CA GLU A 309 12.24 -16.17 10.29
C GLU A 309 11.50 -15.53 9.10
N GLN A 310 12.08 -14.51 8.45
CA GLN A 310 11.52 -13.89 7.27
C GLN A 310 11.37 -14.87 6.11
N LEU A 311 12.40 -15.67 5.83
CA LEU A 311 12.36 -16.66 4.75
C LEU A 311 11.37 -17.79 5.03
N LEU A 312 11.30 -18.29 6.26
CA LEU A 312 10.31 -19.30 6.65
C LEU A 312 8.88 -18.74 6.55
N GLY A 313 8.65 -17.52 7.02
CA GLY A 313 7.38 -16.83 6.90
C GLY A 313 6.95 -16.64 5.43
N MET A 314 7.87 -16.21 4.58
CA MET A 314 7.65 -16.06 3.15
C MET A 314 7.31 -17.38 2.46
N ILE A 315 8.05 -18.45 2.77
CA ILE A 315 7.79 -19.80 2.22
C ILE A 315 6.44 -20.32 2.69
N ALA A 316 6.12 -20.20 3.99
CA ALA A 316 4.85 -20.64 4.56
C ALA A 316 3.67 -19.91 3.92
N ASN A 317 3.77 -18.58 3.76
CA ASN A 317 2.76 -17.76 3.07
C ASN A 317 2.64 -18.13 1.59
N GLY A 318 3.76 -18.38 0.90
CA GLY A 318 3.78 -18.86 -0.48
C GLY A 318 3.09 -20.21 -0.65
N ILE A 319 3.31 -21.15 0.26
CA ILE A 319 2.65 -22.45 0.28
C ILE A 319 1.13 -22.29 0.53
N LEU A 320 0.74 -21.47 1.50
CA LEU A 320 -0.67 -21.18 1.77
C LEU A 320 -1.35 -20.58 0.53
N MET A 321 -0.74 -19.58 -0.09
CA MET A 321 -1.25 -18.94 -1.30
C MET A 321 -1.35 -19.94 -2.45
N PHE A 322 -0.37 -20.81 -2.62
CA PHE A 322 -0.43 -21.89 -3.62
C PHE A 322 -1.68 -22.77 -3.43
N PHE A 323 -1.99 -23.20 -2.21
CA PHE A 323 -3.17 -24.03 -1.96
C PHE A 323 -4.48 -23.29 -2.23
N ILE A 324 -4.57 -22.01 -1.84
CA ILE A 324 -5.72 -21.14 -2.10
C ILE A 324 -5.95 -21.00 -3.62
N LEU A 325 -4.89 -20.67 -4.36
CA LEU A 325 -4.95 -20.54 -5.82
C LEU A 325 -5.27 -21.88 -6.50
N ALA A 326 -4.65 -22.97 -6.05
CA ALA A 326 -4.91 -24.29 -6.62
C ALA A 326 -6.37 -24.72 -6.44
N ALA A 327 -6.92 -24.54 -5.23
CA ALA A 327 -8.33 -24.83 -4.96
C ALA A 327 -9.25 -23.96 -5.83
N SER A 328 -8.97 -22.66 -5.93
CA SER A 328 -9.75 -21.71 -6.74
C SER A 328 -9.72 -22.09 -8.23
N PHE A 329 -8.54 -22.37 -8.78
CA PHE A 329 -8.35 -22.70 -10.19
C PHE A 329 -8.94 -24.06 -10.56
N ILE A 330 -8.81 -25.06 -9.69
CA ILE A 330 -9.41 -26.39 -9.89
C ILE A 330 -10.94 -26.26 -9.90
N THR A 331 -11.51 -25.53 -8.95
CA THR A 331 -12.95 -25.31 -8.84
C THR A 331 -13.47 -24.58 -10.08
N ALA A 332 -12.86 -23.46 -10.45
CA ALA A 332 -13.25 -22.64 -11.59
C ALA A 332 -13.19 -23.41 -12.91
N GLU A 333 -12.07 -24.09 -13.20
CA GLU A 333 -11.90 -24.86 -14.44
C GLU A 333 -12.89 -26.03 -14.51
N SER A 334 -13.10 -26.74 -13.40
CA SER A 334 -14.02 -27.88 -13.36
C SER A 334 -15.47 -27.45 -13.54
N LEU A 335 -15.93 -26.41 -12.88
CA LEU A 335 -17.26 -25.82 -13.02
C LEU A 335 -17.48 -25.30 -14.45
N THR A 336 -16.52 -24.53 -14.97
CA THR A 336 -16.61 -23.94 -16.32
C THR A 336 -16.69 -25.01 -17.40
N ARG A 337 -15.91 -26.09 -17.27
CA ARG A 337 -16.02 -27.23 -18.23
C ARG A 337 -17.38 -27.85 -18.23
N ARG A 338 -18.02 -27.91 -17.09
CA ARG A 338 -19.36 -28.50 -16.97
C ARG A 338 -20.46 -27.55 -17.44
N ALA A 339 -20.41 -26.31 -17.07
CA ALA A 339 -21.39 -25.29 -17.46
C ALA A 339 -21.28 -24.89 -18.94
N PHE A 340 -20.05 -24.79 -19.46
CA PHE A 340 -19.73 -24.33 -20.81
C PHE A 340 -18.77 -25.29 -21.55
N PRO A 341 -19.21 -26.48 -21.98
CA PRO A 341 -18.32 -27.49 -22.57
C PRO A 341 -17.56 -27.01 -23.82
N LYS A 342 -18.14 -26.06 -24.56
CA LYS A 342 -17.57 -25.50 -25.80
C LYS A 342 -16.62 -24.30 -25.56
N HIS A 343 -16.48 -23.86 -24.31
CA HIS A 343 -15.59 -22.74 -23.99
C HIS A 343 -14.12 -23.15 -24.11
N ILE A 344 -13.27 -22.27 -24.65
CA ILE A 344 -11.83 -22.52 -24.74
C ILE A 344 -11.26 -22.59 -23.33
N GLN A 345 -10.39 -23.58 -23.06
CA GLN A 345 -9.68 -23.65 -21.79
C GLN A 345 -8.70 -22.48 -21.71
N ILE A 346 -8.67 -21.77 -20.59
CA ILE A 346 -7.79 -20.62 -20.41
C ILE A 346 -6.33 -20.96 -20.70
N TRP A 347 -5.88 -22.13 -20.27
CA TRP A 347 -4.51 -22.63 -20.48
C TRP A 347 -4.19 -22.97 -21.94
N LYS A 348 -5.20 -23.12 -22.78
CA LYS A 348 -5.02 -23.34 -24.22
C LYS A 348 -5.00 -22.04 -25.01
N THR A 349 -5.44 -20.94 -24.44
CA THR A 349 -5.50 -19.63 -25.12
C THR A 349 -4.15 -19.23 -25.68
N TRP A 350 -3.07 -19.56 -24.99
CA TRP A 350 -1.69 -19.25 -25.41
C TRP A 350 -1.01 -20.37 -26.24
N SER A 351 -1.70 -21.47 -26.53
CA SER A 351 -1.13 -22.51 -27.41
C SER A 351 -1.14 -22.03 -28.87
N SER A 352 -0.10 -22.40 -29.64
CA SER A 352 0.09 -21.95 -31.03
C SER A 352 -1.14 -22.20 -31.93
N ASN A 353 -1.86 -23.30 -31.70
CA ASN A 353 -3.03 -23.67 -32.48
C ASN A 353 -4.30 -22.88 -32.13
N VAL A 354 -4.37 -22.28 -30.95
CA VAL A 354 -5.56 -21.57 -30.45
C VAL A 354 -5.32 -20.06 -30.40
N ALA A 355 -4.12 -19.61 -30.06
CA ALA A 355 -3.77 -18.21 -29.96
C ALA A 355 -4.03 -17.43 -31.26
N ASN A 356 -3.74 -18.04 -32.41
CA ASN A 356 -3.94 -17.42 -33.73
C ASN A 356 -5.41 -17.50 -34.23
N SER A 357 -6.34 -17.95 -33.40
CA SER A 357 -7.74 -18.04 -33.82
C SER A 357 -8.44 -16.68 -33.77
N LYS A 358 -9.31 -16.44 -34.77
CA LYS A 358 -10.17 -15.26 -34.82
C LYS A 358 -11.02 -15.11 -33.55
N ARG A 359 -11.33 -16.22 -32.90
CA ARG A 359 -12.09 -16.23 -31.64
C ARG A 359 -11.29 -15.62 -30.50
N VAL A 360 -10.03 -16.04 -30.31
CA VAL A 360 -9.14 -15.47 -29.26
C VAL A 360 -8.92 -13.99 -29.51
N LEU A 361 -8.67 -13.59 -30.76
CA LEU A 361 -8.52 -12.18 -31.12
C LEU A 361 -9.76 -11.35 -30.72
N ASN A 362 -10.97 -11.83 -31.08
CA ASN A 362 -12.22 -11.13 -30.76
C ASN A 362 -12.46 -11.07 -29.25
N ASP A 363 -12.23 -12.17 -28.53
CA ASP A 363 -12.41 -12.24 -27.08
C ASP A 363 -11.40 -11.29 -26.38
N THR A 364 -10.17 -11.19 -26.88
CA THR A 364 -9.15 -10.27 -26.39
C THR A 364 -9.54 -8.80 -26.63
N ILE A 365 -9.93 -8.45 -27.87
CA ILE A 365 -10.39 -7.09 -28.20
C ILE A 365 -11.58 -6.71 -27.31
N PHE A 366 -12.55 -7.60 -27.17
CA PHE A 366 -13.73 -7.37 -26.32
C PHE A 366 -13.34 -7.15 -24.85
N ALA A 367 -12.41 -7.96 -24.33
CA ALA A 367 -11.92 -7.80 -22.96
C ALA A 367 -11.30 -6.40 -22.72
N TYR A 368 -10.46 -5.92 -23.63
CA TYR A 368 -9.90 -4.56 -23.55
C TYR A 368 -10.97 -3.48 -23.65
N LEU A 369 -11.98 -3.65 -24.50
CA LEU A 369 -13.07 -2.67 -24.63
C LEU A 369 -13.99 -2.62 -23.40
N ILE A 370 -14.11 -3.70 -22.64
CA ILE A 370 -14.91 -3.76 -21.40
C ILE A 370 -14.22 -2.99 -20.26
N VAL A 371 -12.90 -2.87 -20.25
CA VAL A 371 -12.16 -2.20 -19.17
C VAL A 371 -12.64 -0.75 -18.93
N PRO A 372 -12.63 0.16 -19.92
CA PRO A 372 -13.08 1.53 -19.70
C PRO A 372 -14.59 1.59 -19.36
N ILE A 373 -15.41 0.67 -19.88
CA ILE A 373 -16.83 0.61 -19.53
C ILE A 373 -17.01 0.26 -18.05
N LYS A 374 -16.29 -0.77 -17.57
CA LYS A 374 -16.31 -1.18 -16.16
C LYS A 374 -15.83 -0.03 -15.25
N LEU A 375 -14.71 0.61 -15.60
CA LEU A 375 -14.16 1.72 -14.82
C LEU A 375 -15.13 2.91 -14.78
N ALA A 376 -15.80 3.23 -15.89
CA ALA A 376 -16.81 4.29 -15.94
C ALA A 376 -18.01 3.98 -15.04
N LEU A 377 -18.48 2.73 -15.02
CA LEU A 377 -19.56 2.30 -14.13
C LEU A 377 -19.16 2.39 -12.65
N VAL A 378 -17.95 1.95 -12.33
CA VAL A 378 -17.40 2.04 -10.96
C VAL A 378 -17.26 3.51 -10.58
N GLY A 379 -16.68 4.37 -11.44
CA GLY A 379 -16.53 5.80 -11.17
C GLY A 379 -17.86 6.50 -10.99
N ALA A 380 -18.84 6.22 -11.86
CA ALA A 380 -20.20 6.76 -11.71
C ALA A 380 -20.86 6.33 -10.39
N PHE A 381 -20.65 5.07 -9.97
CA PHE A 381 -21.16 4.58 -8.69
C PHE A 381 -20.53 5.32 -7.51
N TYR A 382 -19.20 5.50 -7.50
CA TYR A 382 -18.50 6.22 -6.42
C TYR A 382 -18.97 7.67 -6.34
N ILE A 383 -19.03 8.39 -7.46
CA ILE A 383 -19.52 9.78 -7.50
C ILE A 383 -20.99 9.87 -7.01
N LEU A 384 -21.83 8.89 -7.40
CA LEU A 384 -23.21 8.83 -6.94
C LEU A 384 -23.30 8.65 -5.42
N MET A 385 -22.47 7.75 -4.86
CA MET A 385 -22.46 7.47 -3.43
C MET A 385 -21.89 8.65 -2.63
N GLU A 386 -20.84 9.29 -3.12
CA GLU A 386 -20.25 10.47 -2.49
C GLU A 386 -21.26 11.62 -2.44
N ARG A 387 -21.89 11.96 -3.59
CA ARG A 387 -22.80 13.11 -3.70
C ARG A 387 -24.12 12.92 -2.95
N ASN A 388 -24.68 11.72 -2.92
CA ASN A 388 -26.02 11.48 -2.36
C ASN A 388 -26.01 10.87 -0.97
N PHE A 389 -24.94 10.18 -0.58
CA PHE A 389 -24.89 9.44 0.67
C PHE A 389 -23.69 9.83 1.56
N GLY A 390 -22.86 10.79 1.12
CA GLY A 390 -21.71 11.26 1.87
C GLY A 390 -20.61 10.20 2.03
N PHE A 391 -20.51 9.26 1.10
CA PHE A 391 -19.41 8.32 1.09
C PHE A 391 -18.12 9.05 0.77
N TRP A 392 -17.03 8.62 1.38
CA TRP A 392 -15.74 9.20 1.17
C TRP A 392 -14.75 8.16 0.66
N SER A 393 -13.98 8.53 -0.34
CA SER A 393 -12.85 7.78 -0.87
C SER A 393 -11.61 8.66 -0.78
N PRO A 394 -10.57 8.27 -0.02
CA PRO A 394 -9.41 9.11 0.16
C PRO A 394 -8.64 9.30 -1.15
N ALA A 395 -8.05 10.48 -1.31
CA ALA A 395 -7.07 10.70 -2.37
C ALA A 395 -5.84 9.83 -2.14
N SER A 396 -5.28 9.34 -3.20
CA SER A 396 -4.07 8.51 -3.15
C SER A 396 -3.17 8.78 -4.35
N SER A 397 -1.88 8.53 -4.19
CA SER A 397 -1.04 8.26 -5.36
C SER A 397 -1.58 7.02 -6.06
N SER A 398 -1.39 6.92 -7.38
CA SER A 398 -1.92 5.82 -8.20
C SER A 398 -1.40 4.43 -7.79
N PHE A 399 -0.45 4.36 -6.87
CA PHE A 399 0.20 3.14 -6.37
C PHE A 399 0.58 3.32 -4.89
N ASP A 400 0.84 2.22 -4.19
CA ASP A 400 1.41 2.27 -2.85
C ASP A 400 2.81 2.90 -2.92
N PRO A 401 3.05 4.03 -2.23
CA PRO A 401 4.32 4.74 -2.28
C PRO A 401 5.53 3.85 -1.94
N ASN A 402 5.36 2.88 -1.04
CA ASN A 402 6.44 1.98 -0.63
C ASN A 402 6.93 1.04 -1.75
N TYR A 403 6.20 0.94 -2.88
CA TYR A 403 6.72 0.20 -4.05
C TYR A 403 8.05 0.76 -4.54
N LEU A 404 8.29 2.07 -4.38
CA LEU A 404 9.55 2.71 -4.74
C LEU A 404 10.74 2.19 -3.94
N ALA A 405 10.51 1.69 -2.72
CA ALA A 405 11.56 1.13 -1.87
C ALA A 405 11.94 -0.32 -2.23
N SER A 406 11.20 -0.99 -3.12
CA SER A 406 11.51 -2.34 -3.58
C SER A 406 12.74 -2.36 -4.51
N ILE A 407 13.30 -3.55 -4.77
CA ILE A 407 14.43 -3.73 -5.68
C ILE A 407 14.03 -3.33 -7.11
N PHE A 408 12.87 -3.80 -7.55
CA PHE A 408 12.31 -3.53 -8.88
C PHE A 408 10.87 -3.01 -8.75
N PRO A 409 10.64 -1.68 -8.65
CA PRO A 409 9.31 -1.11 -8.49
C PRO A 409 8.29 -1.56 -9.55
N TRP A 410 8.71 -1.67 -10.80
CA TRP A 410 7.88 -2.14 -11.92
C TRP A 410 7.37 -3.58 -11.74
N TYR A 411 8.16 -4.44 -11.09
CA TYR A 411 7.80 -5.83 -10.86
C TYR A 411 6.61 -5.98 -9.91
N THR A 412 6.51 -5.11 -8.92
CA THR A 412 5.42 -5.11 -7.95
C THR A 412 4.07 -4.98 -8.62
N GLY A 413 3.91 -4.00 -9.51
CA GLY A 413 2.67 -3.81 -10.28
C GLY A 413 2.33 -5.03 -11.15
N LEU A 414 3.34 -5.63 -11.81
CA LEU A 414 3.16 -6.82 -12.62
C LEU A 414 2.72 -8.03 -11.78
N ALA A 415 3.38 -8.27 -10.64
CA ALA A 415 3.11 -9.41 -9.76
C ALA A 415 1.70 -9.34 -9.15
N ILE A 416 1.30 -8.17 -8.64
CA ILE A 416 -0.04 -7.94 -8.08
C ILE A 416 -1.11 -8.10 -9.17
N SER A 417 -0.89 -7.51 -10.35
CA SER A 417 -1.83 -7.63 -11.48
C SER A 417 -1.98 -9.08 -11.94
N LEU A 418 -0.90 -9.86 -11.93
CA LEU A 418 -0.94 -11.28 -12.25
C LEU A 418 -1.79 -12.05 -11.25
N GLN A 419 -1.61 -11.81 -9.95
CA GLN A 419 -2.38 -12.46 -8.89
C GLN A 419 -3.86 -12.10 -9.00
N ALA A 420 -4.17 -10.80 -9.00
CA ALA A 420 -5.54 -10.30 -9.09
C ALA A 420 -6.23 -10.79 -10.36
N GLY A 421 -5.59 -10.65 -11.52
CA GLY A 421 -6.15 -11.04 -12.79
C GLY A 421 -6.51 -12.54 -12.89
N PHE A 422 -5.70 -13.43 -12.31
CA PHE A 422 -5.99 -14.85 -12.31
C PHE A 422 -6.91 -15.27 -11.17
N TRP A 423 -6.64 -14.84 -9.95
CA TRP A 423 -7.40 -15.29 -8.78
C TRP A 423 -8.81 -14.71 -8.75
N GLU A 424 -8.95 -13.42 -8.96
CA GLU A 424 -10.26 -12.77 -8.96
C GLU A 424 -11.13 -13.25 -10.12
N GLU A 425 -10.56 -13.43 -11.32
CA GLU A 425 -11.27 -13.95 -12.46
C GLU A 425 -11.78 -15.36 -12.19
N MET A 426 -10.95 -16.23 -11.60
CA MET A 426 -11.34 -17.60 -11.31
C MET A 426 -12.35 -17.68 -10.18
N LEU A 427 -12.09 -16.99 -9.07
CA LEU A 427 -12.88 -17.12 -7.85
C LEU A 427 -14.17 -16.31 -7.90
N PHE A 428 -14.12 -15.05 -8.33
CA PHE A 428 -15.27 -14.13 -8.24
C PHE A 428 -16.09 -14.01 -9.52
N ARG A 429 -15.61 -14.56 -10.66
CA ARG A 429 -16.38 -14.61 -11.91
C ARG A 429 -16.64 -16.01 -12.41
N ALA A 430 -15.61 -16.79 -12.67
CA ALA A 430 -15.78 -18.11 -13.26
C ALA A 430 -16.58 -19.06 -12.34
N VAL A 431 -16.30 -19.08 -11.05
CA VAL A 431 -17.00 -19.94 -10.08
C VAL A 431 -18.48 -19.58 -9.97
N PRO A 432 -18.90 -18.34 -9.62
CA PRO A 432 -20.32 -18.04 -9.44
C PRO A 432 -21.12 -18.14 -10.73
N ILE A 433 -20.58 -17.67 -11.85
CA ILE A 433 -21.27 -17.76 -13.15
C ILE A 433 -21.49 -19.23 -13.54
N ALA A 434 -20.46 -20.06 -13.42
CA ALA A 434 -20.58 -21.47 -13.80
C ALA A 434 -21.47 -22.24 -12.82
N ALA A 435 -21.41 -21.97 -11.51
CA ALA A 435 -22.29 -22.55 -10.51
C ALA A 435 -23.75 -22.14 -10.75
N GLY A 436 -24.01 -20.85 -10.96
CA GLY A 436 -25.35 -20.34 -11.25
C GLY A 436 -25.97 -21.00 -12.51
N VAL A 437 -25.18 -21.13 -13.58
CA VAL A 437 -25.63 -21.85 -14.80
C VAL A 437 -25.97 -23.32 -14.51
N LEU A 438 -25.14 -24.04 -13.75
CA LEU A 438 -25.40 -25.45 -13.43
C LEU A 438 -26.63 -25.61 -12.53
N ILE A 439 -26.83 -24.74 -11.56
CA ILE A 439 -28.02 -24.73 -10.72
C ILE A 439 -29.26 -24.40 -11.57
N GLY A 440 -29.20 -23.35 -12.38
CA GLY A 440 -30.31 -22.97 -13.27
C GLY A 440 -30.68 -24.06 -14.27
N GLN A 441 -29.70 -24.82 -14.81
CA GLN A 441 -29.94 -25.96 -15.67
C GLN A 441 -30.74 -27.06 -14.98
N ARG A 442 -30.50 -27.32 -13.71
CA ARG A 442 -31.22 -28.30 -12.91
C ARG A 442 -32.72 -28.00 -12.76
N TYR A 443 -33.06 -26.69 -12.77
CA TYR A 443 -34.44 -26.21 -12.65
C TYR A 443 -35.05 -25.73 -13.98
N ASN A 444 -34.42 -26.02 -15.12
CA ASN A 444 -34.80 -25.52 -16.45
C ASN A 444 -34.80 -23.96 -16.56
N MET A 445 -34.05 -23.30 -15.73
CA MET A 445 -33.96 -21.82 -15.63
C MET A 445 -32.54 -21.31 -15.92
N ARG A 446 -31.91 -21.83 -16.97
CA ARG A 446 -30.51 -21.56 -17.29
C ARG A 446 -30.18 -20.07 -17.39
N PHE A 447 -31.07 -19.29 -18.00
CA PHE A 447 -30.85 -17.82 -18.13
C PHE A 447 -30.95 -17.11 -16.77
N THR A 448 -31.92 -17.46 -15.94
CA THR A 448 -32.06 -16.94 -14.58
C THR A 448 -30.86 -17.32 -13.73
N GLY A 449 -30.28 -18.52 -13.87
CA GLY A 449 -29.06 -18.94 -13.20
C GLY A 449 -27.79 -18.15 -13.63
N LEU A 450 -27.84 -17.46 -14.76
CA LEU A 450 -26.77 -16.54 -15.17
C LEU A 450 -26.90 -15.16 -14.51
N MET A 451 -28.09 -14.78 -14.08
CA MET A 451 -28.41 -13.48 -13.49
C MET A 451 -28.21 -13.45 -11.97
N VAL A 452 -28.16 -14.62 -11.34
CA VAL A 452 -27.88 -14.81 -9.89
C VAL A 452 -26.39 -15.00 -9.66
#